data_091151feb2bf7b9952d9825f92b2cd04
#
_entry.id   091151feb2bf7b9952d9825f92b2cd04
#
_cell.length_a   1.000
_cell.length_b   1.000
_cell.length_c   1.000
_cell.angle_alpha   90.00
_cell.angle_beta   90.00
_cell.angle_gamma   90.00
#
_symmetry.space_group_name_H-M   'P 1'
#
loop_
_entity.id
_entity.type
_entity.pdbx_description
1 polymer ?
#
loop_
_entity_poly.entity_id
_entity_poly.type
_entity_poly.pdbx_seq_one_letter_code
_entity_poly.pdbx_strand_id
1 'polypeptide(L)'
;MLTSFGVRTIEWTKDNGFFLNGEHLLLEGANVHQDHGGWGDAVTHSGIKRDIALMKNCGFNFIRGSHYPHHTEFAKECDRQGMLFWSENVFWGIGGFGADGYWKSSAMPVKKEHYKAFEESLRQQLSEMIKVNYNSPSIICWSMGNEVFFSKKKAMNEARKLIVRLVKYCHELDSTRPAGLGGTQRGGLDTLTDVSGYNGDGAVLYKNPPVPNMVAEYGSIASYRPGKVDLYETKGSNEYYPWRSGRSIWCGFHHGSIAGIGNLGICDLYRLPLNAYYAYRKKNLGIEIPKQSVKDKPYSLKLTADKKEISTDGTDDTMLTCEVINKNDERVQGDFEITFEVTSGALMLPTGKKMLFNKKLNNCFDGMCAIEARAYYSGKSTVLAKCGNLISNELTITALGSEEYSNQNIQYIPAPKTNVQKRTNRKINIINDRPVMVSSESVVGSSICLTTKSKHKYWSPDRNDREPCIILDLENCYESCEVNISQPIFRKTNFDIFFSTDRENWTVLSLNTKARKIAVKNEARYIKIAVSKNVKIKKIKIFEI
;
A
#
# COMPACT_ATOMS: atom_id res chain seq x y z
N MET A 1 12.67 1.96 -32.37
CA MET A 1 12.12 2.22 -31.03
C MET A 1 10.85 3.04 -31.21
N LEU A 2 9.73 2.61 -30.64
CA LEU A 2 8.47 3.37 -30.66
C LEU A 2 8.34 4.09 -29.31
N THR A 3 8.03 5.38 -29.36
CA THR A 3 7.83 6.21 -28.17
C THR A 3 6.45 6.84 -28.26
N SER A 4 5.61 6.62 -27.24
CA SER A 4 4.32 7.28 -27.13
C SER A 4 4.50 8.70 -26.60
N PHE A 5 3.74 9.64 -27.13
CA PHE A 5 3.64 11.01 -26.62
C PHE A 5 2.25 11.57 -26.94
N GLY A 6 1.88 12.65 -26.28
CA GLY A 6 0.63 13.35 -26.57
C GLY A 6 0.85 14.85 -26.64
N VAL A 7 0.01 15.53 -27.42
CA VAL A 7 0.04 16.99 -27.58
C VAL A 7 -1.19 17.59 -26.91
N ARG A 8 -0.97 18.54 -26.03
CA ARG A 8 -2.03 19.29 -25.33
C ARG A 8 -1.50 20.63 -24.85
N THR A 9 -2.39 21.55 -24.51
CA THR A 9 -2.07 22.74 -23.73
C THR A 9 -2.74 22.64 -22.36
N ILE A 10 -2.04 23.11 -21.33
CA ILE A 10 -2.57 23.21 -19.97
C ILE A 10 -2.29 24.61 -19.44
N GLU A 11 -3.27 25.15 -18.73
CA GLU A 11 -3.11 26.45 -18.09
C GLU A 11 -3.72 26.41 -16.68
N TRP A 12 -2.94 26.75 -15.68
CA TRP A 12 -3.36 26.94 -14.31
C TRP A 12 -3.44 28.42 -14.02
N THR A 13 -4.65 28.91 -13.76
CA THR A 13 -4.86 30.33 -13.50
C THR A 13 -5.27 30.56 -12.05
N LYS A 14 -4.91 31.70 -11.54
CA LYS A 14 -5.28 32.07 -10.17
C LYS A 14 -6.74 32.56 -10.07
N ASP A 15 -7.31 33.07 -11.17
CA ASP A 15 -8.62 33.74 -11.17
C ASP A 15 -9.72 32.93 -11.86
N ASN A 16 -9.35 32.00 -12.77
CA ASN A 16 -10.32 31.28 -13.63
C ASN A 16 -10.15 29.75 -13.58
N GLY A 17 -9.39 29.19 -12.62
CA GLY A 17 -9.20 27.76 -12.49
C GLY A 17 -8.26 27.13 -13.51
N PHE A 18 -8.57 25.91 -13.95
CA PHE A 18 -7.74 25.11 -14.84
C PHE A 18 -8.34 25.03 -16.26
N PHE A 19 -7.49 25.10 -17.28
CA PHE A 19 -7.87 24.94 -18.69
C PHE A 19 -7.07 23.82 -19.34
N LEU A 20 -7.75 23.02 -20.13
CA LEU A 20 -7.19 21.99 -21.00
C LEU A 20 -7.54 22.31 -22.45
N ASN A 21 -6.53 22.48 -23.31
CA ASN A 21 -6.70 22.82 -24.72
C ASN A 21 -7.54 24.10 -24.94
N GLY A 22 -7.41 25.07 -24.03
CA GLY A 22 -8.14 26.32 -24.06
C GLY A 22 -9.58 26.28 -23.50
N GLU A 23 -10.05 25.10 -23.11
CA GLU A 23 -11.39 24.94 -22.50
C GLU A 23 -11.26 24.82 -20.97
N HIS A 24 -12.13 25.54 -20.26
CA HIS A 24 -12.20 25.44 -18.80
C HIS A 24 -12.62 24.03 -18.37
N LEU A 25 -11.86 23.44 -17.46
CA LEU A 25 -12.13 22.10 -16.93
C LEU A 25 -12.06 22.09 -15.40
N LEU A 26 -13.17 21.75 -14.75
CA LEU A 26 -13.17 21.49 -13.31
C LEU A 26 -12.55 20.12 -13.04
N LEU A 27 -11.47 20.08 -12.24
CA LEU A 27 -10.84 18.84 -11.83
C LEU A 27 -11.63 18.20 -10.68
N GLU A 28 -12.27 17.08 -10.94
CA GLU A 28 -12.94 16.24 -9.94
C GLU A 28 -12.24 14.90 -9.87
N GLY A 29 -11.67 14.56 -8.72
CA GLY A 29 -10.83 13.39 -8.66
C GLY A 29 -10.67 12.73 -7.30
N ALA A 30 -9.72 11.79 -7.25
CA ALA A 30 -9.37 11.05 -6.07
C ALA A 30 -7.86 11.00 -5.86
N ASN A 31 -7.46 10.97 -4.59
CA ASN A 31 -6.10 10.59 -4.20
C ASN A 31 -5.98 9.07 -4.28
N VAL A 32 -4.87 8.57 -4.78
CA VAL A 32 -4.63 7.14 -4.94
C VAL A 32 -3.25 6.77 -4.42
N HIS A 33 -3.20 5.86 -3.45
CA HIS A 33 -2.02 5.10 -3.08
C HIS A 33 -1.91 3.86 -3.96
N GLN A 34 -0.69 3.38 -4.20
CA GLN A 34 -0.40 2.30 -5.15
C GLN A 34 -0.36 0.91 -4.48
N ASP A 35 -0.81 0.77 -3.25
CA ASP A 35 -0.79 -0.49 -2.52
C ASP A 35 -2.07 -1.31 -2.71
N HIS A 36 -1.93 -2.62 -2.87
CA HIS A 36 -3.03 -3.56 -3.07
C HIS A 36 -3.13 -4.59 -1.94
N GLY A 37 -4.36 -4.99 -1.61
CA GLY A 37 -4.63 -5.96 -0.55
C GLY A 37 -3.86 -7.26 -0.73
N GLY A 38 -3.03 -7.60 0.26
CA GLY A 38 -2.20 -8.79 0.27
C GLY A 38 -0.92 -8.72 -0.56
N TRP A 39 -0.80 -7.82 -1.53
CA TRP A 39 0.36 -7.67 -2.41
C TRP A 39 1.23 -6.44 -2.08
N GLY A 40 0.71 -5.49 -1.27
CA GLY A 40 1.42 -4.24 -0.99
C GLY A 40 1.71 -3.48 -2.27
N ASP A 41 2.91 -2.90 -2.40
CA ASP A 41 3.33 -2.13 -3.57
C ASP A 41 3.77 -2.98 -4.78
N ALA A 42 3.71 -4.30 -4.67
CA ALA A 42 3.97 -5.20 -5.81
C ALA A 42 2.75 -5.25 -6.74
N VAL A 43 2.39 -4.12 -7.33
CA VAL A 43 1.22 -3.98 -8.21
C VAL A 43 1.51 -4.44 -9.63
N THR A 44 0.51 -5.02 -10.29
CA THR A 44 0.57 -5.42 -11.69
C THR A 44 0.09 -4.30 -12.61
N HIS A 45 0.40 -4.37 -13.90
CA HIS A 45 -0.19 -3.47 -14.89
C HIS A 45 -1.72 -3.63 -14.92
N SER A 46 -2.23 -4.84 -14.77
CA SER A 46 -3.66 -5.12 -14.69
C SER A 46 -4.31 -4.49 -13.46
N GLY A 47 -3.66 -4.53 -12.30
CA GLY A 47 -4.11 -3.86 -11.09
C GLY A 47 -4.14 -2.34 -11.26
N ILE A 48 -3.09 -1.74 -11.82
CA ILE A 48 -3.04 -0.31 -12.15
C ILE A 48 -4.18 0.10 -13.10
N LYS A 49 -4.38 -0.68 -14.17
CA LYS A 49 -5.47 -0.46 -15.12
C LYS A 49 -6.84 -0.48 -14.45
N ARG A 50 -7.03 -1.41 -13.52
CA ARG A 50 -8.28 -1.55 -12.75
C ARG A 50 -8.50 -0.35 -11.84
N ASP A 51 -7.47 0.13 -11.15
CA ASP A 51 -7.56 1.29 -10.27
C ASP A 51 -7.99 2.54 -11.03
N ILE A 52 -7.36 2.83 -12.15
CA ILE A 52 -7.69 4.00 -12.98
C ILE A 52 -9.10 3.85 -13.57
N ALA A 53 -9.47 2.65 -14.05
CA ALA A 53 -10.80 2.39 -14.56
C ALA A 53 -11.90 2.56 -13.49
N LEU A 54 -11.66 2.15 -12.25
CA LEU A 54 -12.59 2.37 -11.14
C LEU A 54 -12.80 3.86 -10.89
N MET A 55 -11.75 4.66 -10.84
CA MET A 55 -11.87 6.11 -10.66
C MET A 55 -12.60 6.77 -11.85
N LYS A 56 -12.27 6.38 -13.07
CA LYS A 56 -12.97 6.87 -14.27
C LYS A 56 -14.45 6.47 -14.28
N ASN A 57 -14.77 5.22 -13.93
CA ASN A 57 -16.14 4.74 -13.85
C ASN A 57 -16.94 5.36 -12.70
N CYS A 58 -16.28 6.00 -11.74
CA CYS A 58 -16.88 6.84 -10.72
C CYS A 58 -17.21 8.25 -11.24
N GLY A 59 -16.78 8.58 -12.47
CA GLY A 59 -16.98 9.87 -13.11
C GLY A 59 -15.94 10.92 -12.77
N PHE A 60 -14.78 10.50 -12.22
CA PHE A 60 -13.64 11.39 -12.02
C PHE A 60 -12.86 11.58 -13.33
N ASN A 61 -12.26 12.76 -13.47
CA ASN A 61 -11.38 13.12 -14.59
C ASN A 61 -9.92 13.34 -14.15
N PHE A 62 -9.65 13.20 -12.86
CA PHE A 62 -8.38 13.56 -12.25
C PHE A 62 -7.97 12.54 -11.17
N ILE A 63 -6.67 12.23 -11.10
CA ILE A 63 -6.06 11.44 -10.03
C ILE A 63 -4.86 12.22 -9.49
N ARG A 64 -4.77 12.31 -8.16
CA ARG A 64 -3.54 12.68 -7.47
C ARG A 64 -2.84 11.43 -6.96
N GLY A 65 -1.63 11.16 -7.48
CA GLY A 65 -0.79 10.06 -7.04
C GLY A 65 -0.10 10.41 -5.72
N SER A 66 -0.65 9.98 -4.64
CA SER A 66 -0.17 10.29 -3.29
C SER A 66 0.67 9.16 -2.71
N HIS A 67 1.74 9.37 -1.98
CA HIS A 67 2.53 10.62 -1.77
C HIS A 67 3.97 10.32 -2.19
N TYR A 68 4.15 9.72 -3.35
CA TYR A 68 5.41 9.23 -3.92
C TYR A 68 5.27 8.99 -5.42
N PRO A 69 6.38 8.89 -6.17
CA PRO A 69 6.33 8.52 -7.58
C PRO A 69 5.67 7.15 -7.77
N HIS A 70 4.61 7.10 -8.55
CA HIS A 70 3.93 5.86 -8.89
C HIS A 70 4.69 5.07 -9.95
N HIS A 71 4.38 3.80 -10.11
CA HIS A 71 4.91 2.95 -11.17
C HIS A 71 4.71 3.62 -12.54
N THR A 72 5.69 3.48 -13.44
CA THR A 72 5.65 4.15 -14.76
C THR A 72 4.43 3.79 -15.59
N GLU A 73 3.88 2.59 -15.43
CA GLU A 73 2.65 2.17 -16.09
C GLU A 73 1.43 2.96 -15.64
N PHE A 74 1.45 3.55 -14.43
CA PHE A 74 0.35 4.35 -13.92
C PHE A 74 0.09 5.59 -14.81
N ALA A 75 1.14 6.35 -15.13
CA ALA A 75 1.01 7.50 -16.02
C ALA A 75 0.59 7.09 -17.44
N LYS A 76 1.16 6.01 -17.99
CA LYS A 76 0.76 5.49 -19.30
C LYS A 76 -0.70 5.04 -19.32
N GLU A 77 -1.19 4.44 -18.26
CA GLU A 77 -2.58 4.02 -18.20
C GLU A 77 -3.52 5.21 -18.00
N CYS A 78 -3.10 6.26 -17.27
CA CYS A 78 -3.79 7.54 -17.25
C CYS A 78 -3.89 8.15 -18.66
N ASP A 79 -2.80 8.10 -19.44
CA ASP A 79 -2.78 8.54 -20.85
C ASP A 79 -3.81 7.76 -21.69
N ARG A 80 -3.84 6.41 -21.57
CA ARG A 80 -4.75 5.56 -22.35
C ARG A 80 -6.21 5.78 -21.99
N GLN A 81 -6.51 5.98 -20.71
CA GLN A 81 -7.89 6.13 -20.23
C GLN A 81 -8.36 7.58 -20.20
N GLY A 82 -7.49 8.55 -20.49
CA GLY A 82 -7.83 9.98 -20.47
C GLY A 82 -8.12 10.49 -19.05
N MET A 83 -7.27 10.12 -18.08
CA MET A 83 -7.30 10.63 -16.71
C MET A 83 -6.18 11.64 -16.51
N LEU A 84 -6.47 12.83 -16.06
CA LEU A 84 -5.45 13.81 -15.71
C LEU A 84 -4.73 13.37 -14.43
N PHE A 85 -3.42 13.61 -14.36
CA PHE A 85 -2.58 13.06 -13.31
C PHE A 85 -1.67 14.12 -12.67
N TRP A 86 -1.71 14.21 -11.36
CA TRP A 86 -0.78 14.95 -10.52
C TRP A 86 0.24 13.95 -9.95
N SER A 87 1.46 13.98 -10.46
CA SER A 87 2.53 13.08 -10.03
C SER A 87 3.34 13.73 -8.90
N GLU A 88 3.60 12.98 -7.84
CA GLU A 88 4.14 13.54 -6.60
C GLU A 88 5.47 12.91 -6.18
N ASN A 89 6.40 13.76 -5.73
CA ASN A 89 7.68 13.35 -5.14
C ASN A 89 7.51 13.04 -3.65
N VAL A 90 8.46 12.35 -3.06
CA VAL A 90 8.40 11.77 -1.71
C VAL A 90 8.64 12.75 -0.55
N PHE A 91 8.68 14.05 -0.76
CA PHE A 91 8.82 15.02 0.32
C PHE A 91 7.52 15.12 1.11
N TRP A 92 7.30 14.16 1.95
CA TRP A 92 6.03 13.93 2.63
C TRP A 92 6.14 14.14 4.14
N GLY A 93 5.29 15.01 4.68
CA GLY A 93 5.09 15.18 6.10
C GLY A 93 3.90 14.37 6.55
N ILE A 94 4.15 13.35 7.34
CA ILE A 94 3.10 12.59 7.99
C ILE A 94 3.04 12.92 9.46
N GLY A 95 1.88 13.38 9.93
CA GLY A 95 1.51 13.32 11.33
C GLY A 95 1.06 11.93 11.66
N GLY A 96 1.51 11.33 12.74
CA GLY A 96 1.12 9.99 13.13
C GLY A 96 0.97 9.80 14.61
N PHE A 97 0.12 8.86 15.02
CA PHE A 97 -0.05 8.49 16.42
C PHE A 97 0.91 7.37 16.74
N GLY A 98 2.03 7.65 17.28
CA GLY A 98 2.84 6.55 17.57
C GLY A 98 3.18 6.38 19.01
N ALA A 99 2.96 5.23 19.51
CA ALA A 99 3.62 4.76 20.68
C ALA A 99 5.14 4.72 20.51
N ASP A 100 5.62 4.71 19.29
CA ASP A 100 7.01 4.83 18.87
C ASP A 100 7.47 6.29 18.71
N GLY A 101 6.60 7.28 18.95
CA GLY A 101 6.89 8.68 18.73
C GLY A 101 6.58 9.19 17.33
N TYR A 102 5.73 8.49 16.61
CA TYR A 102 5.34 8.81 15.23
C TYR A 102 4.88 10.26 15.04
N TRP A 103 4.04 10.80 15.95
CA TRP A 103 3.70 12.22 15.99
C TRP A 103 4.88 13.16 16.28
N LYS A 104 6.02 12.60 16.63
CA LYS A 104 7.25 13.35 16.79
C LYS A 104 8.10 13.36 15.53
N SER A 105 7.68 12.67 14.46
CA SER A 105 8.36 12.68 13.18
C SER A 105 8.35 14.07 12.55
N SER A 106 9.15 14.27 11.54
CA SER A 106 9.33 15.54 10.85
C SER A 106 9.53 15.23 9.37
N ALA A 107 8.81 15.91 8.48
CA ALA A 107 9.01 15.79 7.04
C ALA A 107 10.45 16.19 6.65
N MET A 108 10.91 17.33 7.15
CA MET A 108 12.31 17.74 7.01
C MET A 108 13.16 17.12 8.13
N PRO A 109 14.34 16.55 7.82
CA PRO A 109 15.27 16.10 8.85
C PRO A 109 15.53 17.16 9.91
N VAL A 110 15.67 16.71 11.16
CA VAL A 110 15.87 17.64 12.31
C VAL A 110 17.34 18.01 12.49
N LYS A 111 18.25 17.09 12.10
CA LYS A 111 19.69 17.28 12.19
C LYS A 111 20.24 17.81 10.88
N LYS A 112 20.99 18.90 10.95
CA LYS A 112 21.56 19.57 9.76
C LYS A 112 22.51 18.68 8.96
N GLU A 113 23.19 17.75 9.63
CA GLU A 113 24.08 16.78 8.99
C GLU A 113 23.41 15.90 7.93
N HIS A 114 22.07 15.75 8.00
CA HIS A 114 21.29 14.96 7.06
C HIS A 114 20.70 15.79 5.90
N TYR A 115 20.77 17.12 5.94
CA TYR A 115 20.09 17.97 4.95
C TYR A 115 20.58 17.72 3.52
N LYS A 116 21.91 17.60 3.34
CA LYS A 116 22.49 17.40 2.01
C LYS A 116 22.05 16.08 1.40
N ALA A 117 22.22 14.97 2.12
CA ALA A 117 21.83 13.64 1.62
C ALA A 117 20.31 13.54 1.38
N PHE A 118 19.50 14.19 2.21
CA PHE A 118 18.05 14.26 2.03
C PHE A 118 17.67 15.03 0.76
N GLU A 119 18.25 16.20 0.53
CA GLU A 119 18.03 16.97 -0.70
C GLU A 119 18.50 16.21 -1.95
N GLU A 120 19.68 15.57 -1.90
CA GLU A 120 20.18 14.75 -3.00
C GLU A 120 19.21 13.62 -3.36
N SER A 121 18.67 12.92 -2.36
CA SER A 121 17.65 11.87 -2.56
C SER A 121 16.37 12.42 -3.18
N LEU A 122 15.84 13.55 -2.70
CA LEU A 122 14.65 14.18 -3.26
C LEU A 122 14.86 14.63 -4.71
N ARG A 123 16.02 15.21 -5.02
CA ARG A 123 16.36 15.65 -6.37
C ARG A 123 16.52 14.45 -7.32
N GLN A 124 17.14 13.37 -6.87
CA GLN A 124 17.27 12.15 -7.65
C GLN A 124 15.88 11.61 -8.00
N GLN A 125 15.00 11.40 -7.02
CA GLN A 125 13.67 10.86 -7.24
C GLN A 125 12.81 11.79 -8.13
N LEU A 126 12.87 13.11 -7.91
CA LEU A 126 12.20 14.08 -8.77
C LEU A 126 12.69 13.99 -10.23
N SER A 127 14.00 13.91 -10.42
CA SER A 127 14.62 13.78 -11.75
C SER A 127 14.20 12.49 -12.45
N GLU A 128 14.20 11.37 -11.74
CA GLU A 128 13.79 10.07 -12.27
C GLU A 128 12.29 10.09 -12.62
N MET A 129 11.43 10.56 -11.72
CA MET A 129 10.00 10.70 -11.93
C MET A 129 9.67 11.53 -13.20
N ILE A 130 10.32 12.68 -13.36
CA ILE A 130 10.11 13.55 -14.53
C ILE A 130 10.63 12.87 -15.79
N LYS A 131 11.86 12.35 -15.80
CA LYS A 131 12.48 11.77 -17.00
C LYS A 131 11.72 10.57 -17.54
N VAL A 132 11.30 9.66 -16.67
CA VAL A 132 10.60 8.43 -17.12
C VAL A 132 9.18 8.71 -17.60
N ASN A 133 8.54 9.78 -17.10
CA ASN A 133 7.17 10.13 -17.44
C ASN A 133 7.05 11.40 -18.32
N TYR A 134 8.16 11.91 -18.86
CA TYR A 134 8.22 13.20 -19.57
C TYR A 134 7.20 13.30 -20.71
N ASN A 135 7.01 12.21 -21.46
CA ASN A 135 6.12 12.14 -22.61
C ASN A 135 4.63 11.86 -22.26
N SER A 136 4.30 11.67 -20.98
CA SER A 136 2.91 11.40 -20.57
C SER A 136 2.05 12.67 -20.59
N PRO A 137 1.11 12.81 -21.52
CA PRO A 137 0.26 14.00 -21.62
C PRO A 137 -0.75 14.12 -20.46
N SER A 138 -1.09 13.04 -19.79
CA SER A 138 -1.97 13.05 -18.62
C SER A 138 -1.40 13.83 -17.44
N ILE A 139 -0.07 13.91 -17.32
CA ILE A 139 0.56 14.62 -16.21
C ILE A 139 0.43 16.12 -16.43
N ILE A 140 -0.28 16.79 -15.51
CA ILE A 140 -0.57 18.22 -15.55
C ILE A 140 0.14 19.03 -14.46
N CYS A 141 0.81 18.35 -13.52
CA CYS A 141 1.57 18.97 -12.43
C CYS A 141 2.62 18.00 -11.89
N TRP A 142 3.81 18.50 -11.63
CA TRP A 142 4.86 17.83 -10.87
C TRP A 142 4.82 18.33 -9.43
N SER A 143 4.44 17.50 -8.49
CA SER A 143 4.35 17.91 -7.08
C SER A 143 5.67 17.68 -6.34
N MET A 144 6.09 18.67 -5.59
CA MET A 144 7.30 18.58 -4.76
C MET A 144 7.09 17.71 -3.52
N GLY A 145 5.84 17.46 -3.13
CA GLY A 145 5.51 16.63 -1.97
C GLY A 145 4.15 16.95 -1.35
N ASN A 146 3.97 16.53 -0.09
CA ASN A 146 2.74 16.69 0.68
C ASN A 146 2.98 17.12 2.12
N GLU A 147 2.13 18.01 2.65
CA GLU A 147 2.05 18.37 4.08
C GLU A 147 3.40 18.61 4.77
N VAL A 148 4.32 19.22 4.08
CA VAL A 148 5.68 19.51 4.57
C VAL A 148 5.66 20.40 5.84
N PHE A 149 4.52 21.02 6.14
CA PHE A 149 4.33 21.76 7.39
C PHE A 149 4.40 20.88 8.66
N PHE A 150 4.29 19.56 8.54
CA PHE A 150 4.60 18.63 9.62
C PHE A 150 6.10 18.52 9.94
N SER A 151 6.90 19.45 9.48
CA SER A 151 8.29 19.61 9.89
C SER A 151 8.41 20.23 11.27
N LYS A 152 9.44 19.81 12.03
CA LYS A 152 9.74 20.45 13.33
C LYS A 152 10.00 21.94 13.15
N LYS A 153 9.52 22.77 14.09
CA LYS A 153 9.65 24.23 14.03
C LYS A 153 11.06 24.70 13.67
N LYS A 154 12.10 24.07 14.22
CA LYS A 154 13.51 24.41 13.95
C LYS A 154 13.98 24.05 12.53
N ALA A 155 13.32 23.10 11.86
CA ALA A 155 13.64 22.66 10.49
C ALA A 155 12.75 23.36 9.44
N MET A 156 11.67 24.02 9.82
CA MET A 156 10.66 24.56 8.90
C MET A 156 11.21 25.61 7.93
N ASN A 157 12.16 26.44 8.39
CA ASN A 157 12.78 27.44 7.52
C ASN A 157 13.61 26.78 6.41
N GLU A 158 14.34 25.70 6.71
CA GLU A 158 15.09 24.96 5.70
C GLU A 158 14.16 24.16 4.78
N ALA A 159 13.06 23.63 5.30
CA ALA A 159 12.02 22.99 4.48
C ALA A 159 11.48 23.94 3.39
N ARG A 160 11.16 25.19 3.76
CA ARG A 160 10.73 26.23 2.80
C ARG A 160 11.80 26.49 1.72
N LYS A 161 13.05 26.67 2.14
CA LYS A 161 14.17 26.88 1.20
C LYS A 161 14.36 25.69 0.26
N LEU A 162 14.23 24.48 0.79
CA LEU A 162 14.34 23.25 0.00
C LEU A 162 13.23 23.15 -1.05
N ILE A 163 11.96 23.48 -0.70
CA ILE A 163 10.88 23.53 -1.68
C ILE A 163 11.22 24.48 -2.83
N VAL A 164 11.69 25.69 -2.54
CA VAL A 164 12.09 26.67 -3.59
C VAL A 164 13.20 26.10 -4.50
N ARG A 165 14.18 25.40 -3.92
CA ARG A 165 15.24 24.74 -4.72
C ARG A 165 14.72 23.60 -5.58
N LEU A 166 13.75 22.83 -5.05
CA LEU A 166 13.11 21.73 -5.80
C LEU A 166 12.24 22.26 -6.94
N VAL A 167 11.48 23.34 -6.73
CA VAL A 167 10.68 24.02 -7.78
C VAL A 167 11.61 24.49 -8.90
N LYS A 168 12.69 25.20 -8.57
CA LYS A 168 13.68 25.63 -9.57
C LYS A 168 14.24 24.42 -10.35
N TYR A 169 14.61 23.36 -9.67
CA TYR A 169 15.13 22.15 -10.30
C TYR A 169 14.09 21.43 -11.15
N CYS A 170 12.83 21.43 -10.74
CA CYS A 170 11.72 20.93 -11.55
C CYS A 170 11.63 21.66 -12.89
N HIS A 171 11.67 23.00 -12.89
CA HIS A 171 11.63 23.82 -14.09
C HIS A 171 12.86 23.64 -14.98
N GLU A 172 14.03 23.34 -14.42
CA GLU A 172 15.24 22.99 -15.18
C GLU A 172 15.08 21.65 -15.93
N LEU A 173 14.30 20.71 -15.36
CA LEU A 173 14.02 19.41 -15.96
C LEU A 173 12.84 19.43 -16.93
N ASP A 174 11.80 20.17 -16.60
CA ASP A 174 10.59 20.35 -17.42
C ASP A 174 9.97 21.72 -17.19
N SER A 175 10.12 22.60 -18.18
CA SER A 175 9.54 23.94 -18.18
C SER A 175 8.10 24.00 -18.71
N THR A 176 7.52 22.86 -19.10
CA THR A 176 6.19 22.80 -19.75
C THR A 176 5.06 22.52 -18.76
N ARG A 177 5.38 22.08 -17.56
CA ARG A 177 4.44 21.76 -16.50
C ARG A 177 4.77 22.52 -15.23
N PRO A 178 3.76 22.95 -14.46
CA PRO A 178 3.98 23.63 -13.20
C PRO A 178 4.49 22.69 -12.11
N ALA A 179 5.21 23.25 -11.16
CA ALA A 179 5.59 22.62 -9.91
C ALA A 179 4.50 22.89 -8.85
N GLY A 180 3.93 21.84 -8.24
CA GLY A 180 2.93 21.93 -7.20
C GLY A 180 3.39 21.42 -5.85
N LEU A 181 2.54 21.58 -4.84
CA LEU A 181 2.71 21.00 -3.51
C LEU A 181 1.34 20.72 -2.89
N GLY A 182 1.13 19.52 -2.38
CA GLY A 182 -0.05 19.16 -1.61
C GLY A 182 0.05 19.64 -0.15
N GLY A 183 -1.08 19.99 0.47
CA GLY A 183 -1.12 20.40 1.86
C GLY A 183 -0.33 21.68 2.16
N THR A 184 -0.67 22.78 1.50
CA THR A 184 0.08 24.06 1.63
C THR A 184 -0.51 25.03 2.66
N GLN A 185 -1.60 24.69 3.30
CA GLN A 185 -2.40 25.58 4.17
C GLN A 185 -1.70 26.04 5.45
N ARG A 186 -0.51 25.58 5.75
CA ARG A 186 0.25 25.94 6.95
C ARG A 186 1.74 26.11 6.64
N GLY A 187 2.44 26.75 7.53
CA GLY A 187 3.90 26.86 7.47
C GLY A 187 4.43 27.86 6.43
N GLY A 188 3.56 28.68 5.81
CA GLY A 188 3.94 29.63 4.74
C GLY A 188 4.50 28.88 3.51
N LEU A 189 3.77 27.89 3.02
CA LEU A 189 4.13 27.04 1.89
C LEU A 189 3.35 27.39 0.62
N ASP A 190 2.22 28.04 0.76
CA ASP A 190 1.21 28.25 -0.28
C ASP A 190 1.68 29.12 -1.46
N THR A 191 2.68 29.95 -1.26
CA THR A 191 3.25 30.82 -2.32
C THR A 191 4.63 30.38 -2.82
N LEU A 192 5.08 29.17 -2.45
CA LEU A 192 6.41 28.67 -2.80
C LEU A 192 6.44 27.83 -4.08
N THR A 193 5.27 27.48 -4.60
CA THR A 193 5.08 26.65 -5.80
C THR A 193 4.14 27.33 -6.77
N ASP A 194 4.12 26.90 -8.03
CA ASP A 194 3.26 27.48 -9.07
C ASP A 194 1.78 27.16 -8.82
N VAL A 195 1.49 25.97 -8.24
CA VAL A 195 0.14 25.52 -7.90
C VAL A 195 0.10 25.04 -6.47
N SER A 196 -0.86 25.54 -5.70
CA SER A 196 -1.06 25.16 -4.30
C SER A 196 -2.23 24.18 -4.13
N GLY A 197 -1.95 23.04 -3.48
CA GLY A 197 -2.96 22.10 -3.03
C GLY A 197 -3.30 22.34 -1.56
N TYR A 198 -4.55 22.59 -1.24
CA TYR A 198 -5.02 22.74 0.14
C TYR A 198 -5.68 21.46 0.62
N ASN A 199 -5.26 20.94 1.77
CA ASN A 199 -5.82 19.74 2.37
C ASN A 199 -6.83 20.08 3.46
N GLY A 200 -7.90 19.29 3.57
CA GLY A 200 -8.88 19.36 4.65
C GLY A 200 -9.38 20.77 4.94
N ASP A 201 -9.05 21.30 6.12
CA ASP A 201 -9.44 22.63 6.58
C ASP A 201 -8.84 23.80 5.77
N GLY A 202 -7.77 23.53 5.01
CA GLY A 202 -7.15 24.55 4.15
C GLY A 202 -8.11 25.11 3.11
N ALA A 203 -9.02 24.30 2.58
CA ALA A 203 -10.05 24.76 1.66
C ALA A 203 -10.99 25.81 2.27
N VAL A 204 -11.24 25.74 3.57
CA VAL A 204 -12.07 26.71 4.31
C VAL A 204 -11.29 27.96 4.64
N LEU A 205 -10.00 27.83 4.97
CA LEU A 205 -9.15 28.95 5.38
C LEU A 205 -8.74 29.83 4.19
N TYR A 206 -8.48 29.23 3.04
CA TYR A 206 -7.96 29.91 1.85
C TYR A 206 -9.04 30.02 0.77
N LYS A 207 -10.00 30.92 1.00
CA LYS A 207 -11.14 31.12 0.08
C LYS A 207 -10.73 31.80 -1.24
N ASN A 208 -9.75 32.69 -1.21
CA ASN A 208 -9.25 33.39 -2.38
C ASN A 208 -7.72 33.53 -2.30
N PRO A 209 -6.98 32.46 -2.54
CA PRO A 209 -5.52 32.50 -2.50
C PRO A 209 -4.92 33.26 -3.69
N PRO A 210 -3.71 33.85 -3.55
CA PRO A 210 -3.06 34.65 -4.60
C PRO A 210 -2.40 33.80 -5.68
N VAL A 211 -2.56 32.51 -5.68
CA VAL A 211 -1.90 31.55 -6.59
C VAL A 211 -2.93 30.57 -7.17
N PRO A 212 -2.64 29.97 -8.33
CA PRO A 212 -3.43 28.84 -8.85
C PRO A 212 -3.56 27.75 -7.77
N ASN A 213 -4.74 27.18 -7.60
CA ASN A 213 -4.99 26.29 -6.48
C ASN A 213 -6.08 25.26 -6.72
N MET A 214 -6.02 24.20 -5.92
CA MET A 214 -7.09 23.20 -5.82
C MET A 214 -7.24 22.69 -4.38
N VAL A 215 -8.35 22.01 -4.09
CA VAL A 215 -8.47 21.21 -2.87
C VAL A 215 -7.80 19.85 -3.14
N ALA A 216 -6.56 19.69 -2.67
CA ALA A 216 -5.77 18.48 -2.96
C ALA A 216 -6.25 17.27 -2.15
N GLU A 217 -6.87 17.49 -0.98
CA GLU A 217 -7.49 16.45 -0.17
C GLU A 217 -8.73 16.97 0.55
N TYR A 218 -9.87 16.29 0.38
CA TYR A 218 -11.09 16.54 1.14
C TYR A 218 -11.77 15.21 1.51
N GLY A 219 -12.76 15.25 2.40
CA GLY A 219 -13.50 14.07 2.86
C GLY A 219 -12.86 13.46 4.09
N SER A 220 -11.91 12.55 3.93
CA SER A 220 -11.26 11.82 5.04
C SER A 220 -12.26 11.15 5.99
N ILE A 221 -13.33 10.58 5.42
CA ILE A 221 -14.42 9.94 6.14
C ILE A 221 -14.47 8.47 5.74
N ALA A 222 -14.62 7.58 6.70
CA ALA A 222 -14.73 6.16 6.44
C ALA A 222 -16.03 5.83 5.70
N SER A 223 -15.91 5.11 4.59
CA SER A 223 -17.04 4.51 3.88
C SER A 223 -17.22 3.07 4.27
N TYR A 224 -18.43 2.59 4.22
CA TYR A 224 -18.78 1.23 4.60
C TYR A 224 -19.67 0.57 3.55
N ARG A 225 -19.76 -0.74 3.66
CA ARG A 225 -20.73 -1.61 3.01
C ARG A 225 -21.04 -2.75 4.00
N PRO A 226 -22.33 -3.02 4.36
CA PRO A 226 -23.49 -2.17 4.09
C PRO A 226 -23.46 -0.88 4.89
N GLY A 227 -24.25 0.11 4.49
CA GLY A 227 -24.33 1.39 5.19
C GLY A 227 -25.04 2.46 4.39
N LYS A 228 -24.94 3.69 4.87
CA LYS A 228 -25.54 4.84 4.21
C LYS A 228 -24.80 5.18 2.92
N VAL A 229 -25.54 5.49 1.88
CA VAL A 229 -25.01 5.94 0.60
C VAL A 229 -24.96 7.47 0.60
N ASP A 230 -23.81 8.02 0.94
CA ASP A 230 -23.59 9.46 1.05
C ASP A 230 -22.33 9.93 0.33
N LEU A 231 -22.36 11.18 -0.08
CA LEU A 231 -21.16 11.91 -0.51
C LEU A 231 -20.36 12.36 0.73
N TYR A 232 -19.05 12.27 0.66
CA TYR A 232 -18.17 12.74 1.72
C TYR A 232 -17.69 14.17 1.48
N GLU A 233 -18.64 15.06 1.39
CA GLU A 233 -18.37 16.47 1.22
C GLU A 233 -18.20 17.17 2.57
N THR A 234 -17.07 17.82 2.74
CA THR A 234 -16.77 18.62 3.93
C THR A 234 -16.98 20.10 3.63
N LYS A 235 -17.28 20.87 4.66
CA LYS A 235 -17.47 22.32 4.52
C LYS A 235 -16.26 22.96 3.80
N GLY A 236 -16.51 23.75 2.78
CA GLY A 236 -15.50 24.41 1.95
C GLY A 236 -14.93 23.57 0.82
N SER A 237 -15.09 22.24 0.83
CA SER A 237 -14.68 21.38 -0.28
C SER A 237 -15.72 21.30 -1.39
N ASN A 238 -16.99 21.47 -1.05
CA ASN A 238 -18.14 21.46 -1.95
C ASN A 238 -18.55 22.86 -2.42
N GLU A 239 -17.91 23.91 -1.91
CA GLU A 239 -18.14 25.27 -2.41
C GLU A 239 -17.41 25.44 -3.73
N TYR A 240 -18.14 25.81 -4.77
CA TYR A 240 -17.59 26.12 -6.08
C TYR A 240 -17.12 27.58 -6.12
N TYR A 241 -15.86 27.75 -6.48
CA TYR A 241 -15.26 29.06 -6.74
C TYR A 241 -14.68 29.09 -8.15
N PRO A 242 -14.93 30.15 -8.97
CA PRO A 242 -14.41 30.22 -10.34
C PRO A 242 -12.90 30.08 -10.47
N TRP A 243 -12.16 30.54 -9.47
CA TRP A 243 -10.68 30.47 -9.45
C TRP A 243 -10.12 29.14 -8.95
N ARG A 244 -10.94 28.25 -8.37
CA ARG A 244 -10.48 26.97 -7.85
C ARG A 244 -10.51 25.91 -8.95
N SER A 245 -9.33 25.37 -9.26
CA SER A 245 -9.19 24.42 -10.37
C SER A 245 -9.93 23.10 -10.17
N GLY A 246 -10.24 22.74 -8.91
CA GLY A 246 -10.97 21.52 -8.61
C GLY A 246 -10.66 20.95 -7.24
N ARG A 247 -10.94 19.65 -7.08
CA ARG A 247 -10.79 18.95 -5.80
C ARG A 247 -10.51 17.47 -6.00
N SER A 248 -9.87 16.85 -5.01
CA SER A 248 -9.54 15.43 -4.97
C SER A 248 -9.93 14.83 -3.63
N ILE A 249 -10.79 13.80 -3.65
CA ILE A 249 -11.22 13.14 -2.41
C ILE A 249 -10.06 12.36 -1.75
N TRP A 250 -9.99 12.39 -0.45
CA TRP A 250 -9.14 11.50 0.34
C TRP A 250 -9.99 10.34 0.89
N CYS A 251 -9.93 9.10 0.28
CA CYS A 251 -9.18 8.80 -0.94
C CYS A 251 -9.96 7.82 -1.85
N GLY A 252 -9.44 7.46 -2.99
CA GLY A 252 -10.05 6.51 -3.91
C GLY A 252 -10.18 5.11 -3.32
N PHE A 253 -9.11 4.62 -2.70
CA PHE A 253 -9.04 3.27 -2.12
C PHE A 253 -8.62 3.33 -0.65
N HIS A 254 -9.07 2.37 0.14
CA HIS A 254 -8.39 2.08 1.39
C HIS A 254 -6.93 1.76 1.08
N HIS A 255 -6.02 2.14 1.96
CA HIS A 255 -4.59 1.90 1.80
C HIS A 255 -3.95 1.41 3.10
N GLY A 256 -2.80 0.75 3.03
CA GLY A 256 -2.04 0.34 4.19
C GLY A 256 -1.54 1.57 4.95
N SER A 257 -1.89 1.67 6.23
CA SER A 257 -1.41 2.76 7.09
C SER A 257 -1.21 2.28 8.52
N ILE A 258 0.04 2.38 8.98
CA ILE A 258 0.38 2.11 10.37
C ILE A 258 -0.18 3.17 11.34
N ALA A 259 -0.62 4.30 10.81
CA ALA A 259 -1.24 5.38 11.59
C ALA A 259 -2.74 5.14 11.87
N GLY A 260 -3.32 4.05 11.33
CA GLY A 260 -4.73 3.73 11.52
C GLY A 260 -5.70 4.59 10.71
N ILE A 261 -5.22 5.36 9.72
CA ILE A 261 -6.01 6.26 8.86
C ILE A 261 -6.21 5.70 7.44
N GLY A 262 -5.91 4.41 7.21
CA GLY A 262 -5.98 3.79 5.89
C GLY A 262 -7.40 3.52 5.38
N ASN A 263 -8.43 3.51 6.24
CA ASN A 263 -9.80 3.14 5.89
C ASN A 263 -10.67 4.34 5.46
N LEU A 264 -10.10 5.25 4.66
CA LEU A 264 -10.78 6.49 4.22
C LEU A 264 -11.12 6.48 2.72
N GLY A 265 -10.97 5.34 2.04
CA GLY A 265 -11.27 5.18 0.63
C GLY A 265 -12.76 5.04 0.33
N ILE A 266 -13.16 5.41 -0.90
CA ILE A 266 -14.49 5.12 -1.46
C ILE A 266 -14.60 3.69 -2.02
N CYS A 267 -13.46 3.03 -2.25
CA CYS A 267 -13.32 1.59 -2.45
C CYS A 267 -12.50 0.99 -1.31
N ASP A 268 -12.68 -0.29 -1.00
CA ASP A 268 -11.86 -0.97 0.00
C ASP A 268 -10.45 -1.31 -0.53
N LEU A 269 -9.59 -1.85 0.34
CA LEU A 269 -8.22 -2.23 0.00
C LEU A 269 -8.14 -3.31 -1.09
N TYR A 270 -9.20 -4.08 -1.25
CA TYR A 270 -9.34 -5.15 -2.24
C TYR A 270 -10.11 -4.70 -3.50
N ARG A 271 -10.21 -3.38 -3.71
CA ARG A 271 -10.81 -2.72 -4.89
C ARG A 271 -12.31 -2.95 -5.08
N LEU A 272 -12.99 -3.38 -4.02
CA LEU A 272 -14.44 -3.46 -4.07
C LEU A 272 -15.07 -2.09 -3.72
N PRO A 273 -15.99 -1.57 -4.56
CA PRO A 273 -16.68 -0.32 -4.29
C PRO A 273 -17.44 -0.32 -2.96
N LEU A 274 -17.31 0.76 -2.20
CA LEU A 274 -18.10 1.05 -1.00
C LEU A 274 -19.27 1.98 -1.35
N ASN A 275 -20.13 2.26 -0.38
CA ASN A 275 -21.33 3.04 -0.66
C ASN A 275 -21.05 4.46 -1.17
N ALA A 276 -19.98 5.10 -0.71
CA ALA A 276 -19.57 6.40 -1.23
C ALA A 276 -19.20 6.39 -2.72
N TYR A 277 -18.56 5.31 -3.22
CA TYR A 277 -18.26 5.15 -4.64
C TYR A 277 -19.55 5.28 -5.48
N TYR A 278 -20.60 4.57 -5.09
CA TYR A 278 -21.87 4.62 -5.82
C TYR A 278 -22.57 5.97 -5.70
N ALA A 279 -22.42 6.67 -4.57
CA ALA A 279 -22.93 8.04 -4.42
C ALA A 279 -22.24 9.01 -5.38
N TYR A 280 -20.89 8.97 -5.48
CA TYR A 280 -20.14 9.78 -6.45
C TYR A 280 -20.47 9.40 -7.89
N ARG A 281 -20.58 8.13 -8.21
CA ARG A 281 -20.96 7.65 -9.55
C ARG A 281 -22.33 8.16 -9.97
N LYS A 282 -23.31 8.14 -9.06
CA LYS A 282 -24.63 8.69 -9.32
C LYS A 282 -24.57 10.20 -9.52
N LYS A 283 -23.84 10.92 -8.65
CA LYS A 283 -23.66 12.37 -8.78
C LYS A 283 -23.01 12.77 -10.11
N ASN A 284 -21.92 12.10 -10.47
CA ASN A 284 -21.07 12.50 -11.59
C ASN A 284 -21.58 12.01 -12.94
N LEU A 285 -22.22 10.84 -13.00
CA LEU A 285 -22.62 10.17 -14.24
C LEU A 285 -24.13 9.91 -14.35
N GLY A 286 -24.91 10.17 -13.31
CA GLY A 286 -26.34 9.86 -13.29
C GLY A 286 -26.67 8.36 -13.22
N ILE A 287 -25.66 7.49 -12.98
CA ILE A 287 -25.85 6.04 -12.96
C ILE A 287 -26.47 5.63 -11.62
N GLU A 288 -27.59 4.90 -11.68
CA GLU A 288 -28.30 4.46 -10.48
C GLU A 288 -27.46 3.55 -9.58
N ILE A 289 -27.71 3.67 -8.28
CA ILE A 289 -27.03 2.90 -7.26
C ILE A 289 -27.47 1.43 -7.37
N PRO A 290 -26.56 0.45 -7.39
CA PRO A 290 -26.92 -0.94 -7.48
C PRO A 290 -27.72 -1.38 -6.26
N LYS A 291 -28.51 -2.45 -6.42
CA LYS A 291 -29.28 -3.05 -5.33
C LYS A 291 -28.37 -3.41 -4.17
N GLN A 292 -28.75 -2.98 -2.98
CA GLN A 292 -27.99 -3.30 -1.77
C GLN A 292 -28.23 -4.76 -1.35
N SER A 293 -27.36 -5.28 -0.50
CA SER A 293 -27.52 -6.60 0.11
C SER A 293 -28.80 -6.70 0.94
N VAL A 294 -29.35 -7.90 1.03
CA VAL A 294 -30.58 -8.20 1.75
C VAL A 294 -30.32 -8.99 3.03
N LYS A 295 -31.15 -8.82 4.03
CA LYS A 295 -31.16 -9.68 5.23
C LYS A 295 -31.91 -10.96 4.91
N ASP A 296 -31.17 -12.01 4.56
CA ASP A 296 -31.74 -13.31 4.21
C ASP A 296 -30.78 -14.45 4.59
N LYS A 297 -31.20 -15.70 4.39
CA LYS A 297 -30.33 -16.87 4.62
C LYS A 297 -29.42 -17.11 3.43
N PRO A 298 -28.13 -17.38 3.67
CA PRO A 298 -27.21 -17.78 2.62
C PRO A 298 -27.64 -19.10 1.98
N TYR A 299 -27.55 -19.15 0.66
CA TYR A 299 -27.93 -20.33 -0.13
C TYR A 299 -26.77 -20.90 -0.93
N SER A 300 -25.97 -20.03 -1.58
CA SER A 300 -24.81 -20.44 -2.35
C SER A 300 -23.71 -19.35 -2.36
N LEU A 301 -22.56 -19.70 -2.92
CA LEU A 301 -21.46 -18.78 -3.20
C LEU A 301 -21.36 -18.57 -4.69
N LYS A 302 -21.25 -17.30 -5.11
CA LYS A 302 -21.01 -16.90 -6.50
C LYS A 302 -19.58 -16.44 -6.62
N LEU A 303 -18.72 -17.31 -7.21
CA LEU A 303 -17.33 -16.99 -7.48
C LEU A 303 -17.18 -16.55 -8.94
N THR A 304 -16.56 -15.41 -9.16
CA THR A 304 -16.30 -14.83 -10.49
C THR A 304 -14.85 -14.37 -10.62
N ALA A 305 -14.41 -14.20 -11.87
CA ALA A 305 -13.13 -13.57 -12.21
C ALA A 305 -13.36 -12.50 -13.27
N ASP A 306 -12.63 -11.39 -13.19
CA ASP A 306 -12.73 -10.33 -14.20
C ASP A 306 -12.19 -10.77 -15.57
N LYS A 307 -11.23 -11.71 -15.58
CA LYS A 307 -10.74 -12.39 -16.79
C LYS A 307 -10.28 -13.81 -16.45
N LYS A 308 -10.31 -14.70 -17.44
CA LYS A 308 -9.95 -16.11 -17.28
C LYS A 308 -8.58 -16.46 -17.88
N GLU A 309 -7.93 -15.51 -18.53
CA GLU A 309 -6.59 -15.67 -19.06
C GLU A 309 -5.67 -14.58 -18.52
N ILE A 310 -4.48 -14.96 -18.06
CA ILE A 310 -3.47 -14.06 -17.52
C ILE A 310 -2.08 -14.41 -18.06
N SER A 311 -1.21 -13.41 -18.16
CA SER A 311 0.21 -13.61 -18.49
C SER A 311 1.01 -14.06 -17.27
N THR A 312 2.12 -14.77 -17.51
CA THR A 312 3.05 -15.23 -16.46
C THR A 312 4.26 -14.31 -16.26
N ASP A 313 4.28 -13.16 -16.92
CA ASP A 313 5.42 -12.22 -16.92
C ASP A 313 5.51 -11.33 -15.67
N GLY A 314 4.63 -11.52 -14.69
CA GLY A 314 4.57 -10.73 -13.46
C GLY A 314 3.83 -9.39 -13.59
N THR A 315 3.39 -9.02 -14.80
CA THR A 315 2.64 -7.77 -15.03
C THR A 315 1.14 -7.94 -14.98
N ASP A 316 0.66 -9.17 -14.86
CA ASP A 316 -0.75 -9.53 -15.00
C ASP A 316 -1.32 -10.26 -13.78
N ASP A 317 -2.61 -10.13 -13.60
CA ASP A 317 -3.41 -10.78 -12.56
C ASP A 317 -4.86 -10.95 -13.00
N THR A 318 -5.64 -11.72 -12.26
CA THR A 318 -7.10 -11.75 -12.34
C THR A 318 -7.71 -11.41 -10.99
N MET A 319 -8.76 -10.60 -10.97
CA MET A 319 -9.52 -10.31 -9.77
C MET A 319 -10.59 -11.38 -9.54
N LEU A 320 -10.39 -12.18 -8.52
CA LEU A 320 -11.38 -13.14 -8.04
C LEU A 320 -12.32 -12.42 -7.08
N THR A 321 -13.63 -12.56 -7.29
CA THR A 321 -14.67 -12.00 -6.41
C THR A 321 -15.63 -13.10 -5.98
N CYS A 322 -15.93 -13.18 -4.69
CA CYS A 322 -16.91 -14.09 -4.13
C CYS A 322 -18.01 -13.32 -3.41
N GLU A 323 -19.25 -13.66 -3.73
CA GLU A 323 -20.46 -13.15 -3.06
C GLU A 323 -21.23 -14.29 -2.41
N VAL A 324 -21.73 -14.07 -1.19
CA VAL A 324 -22.71 -14.93 -0.55
C VAL A 324 -24.08 -14.50 -1.02
N ILE A 325 -24.83 -15.41 -1.65
CA ILE A 325 -26.14 -15.12 -2.24
C ILE A 325 -27.26 -15.99 -1.67
N ASN A 326 -28.48 -15.45 -1.71
CA ASN A 326 -29.70 -16.18 -1.38
C ASN A 326 -30.23 -16.97 -2.61
N LYS A 327 -31.41 -17.59 -2.46
CA LYS A 327 -32.06 -18.35 -3.55
C LYS A 327 -32.50 -17.49 -4.74
N ASN A 328 -32.58 -16.19 -4.59
CA ASN A 328 -32.99 -15.23 -5.61
C ASN A 328 -31.78 -14.54 -6.29
N ASP A 329 -30.55 -15.06 -6.12
CA ASP A 329 -29.30 -14.46 -6.62
C ASP A 329 -29.05 -13.04 -6.06
N GLU A 330 -29.56 -12.74 -4.85
CA GLU A 330 -29.33 -11.48 -4.18
C GLU A 330 -28.23 -11.64 -3.12
N ARG A 331 -27.29 -10.68 -3.04
CA ARG A 331 -26.23 -10.70 -2.04
C ARG A 331 -26.81 -10.61 -0.62
N VAL A 332 -26.34 -11.50 0.25
CA VAL A 332 -26.80 -11.60 1.63
C VAL A 332 -25.91 -10.78 2.55
N GLN A 333 -26.54 -9.92 3.34
CA GLN A 333 -25.89 -9.15 4.38
C GLN A 333 -25.45 -10.05 5.54
N GLY A 334 -24.20 -9.99 5.94
CA GLY A 334 -23.70 -10.72 7.11
C GLY A 334 -22.19 -10.74 7.24
N ASP A 335 -21.73 -11.20 8.39
CA ASP A 335 -20.33 -11.45 8.69
C ASP A 335 -20.03 -12.91 8.34
N PHE A 336 -19.38 -13.14 7.21
CA PHE A 336 -19.05 -14.46 6.72
C PHE A 336 -17.55 -14.72 6.81
N GLU A 337 -17.20 -15.98 6.98
CA GLU A 337 -15.84 -16.47 6.84
C GLU A 337 -15.71 -17.23 5.52
N ILE A 338 -14.98 -16.65 4.57
CA ILE A 338 -14.85 -17.19 3.21
C ILE A 338 -13.38 -17.56 3.00
N THR A 339 -13.12 -18.75 2.49
CA THR A 339 -11.78 -19.19 2.11
C THR A 339 -11.73 -19.40 0.61
N PHE A 340 -10.83 -18.72 -0.09
CA PHE A 340 -10.46 -19.06 -1.45
C PHE A 340 -9.40 -20.16 -1.43
N GLU A 341 -9.55 -21.15 -2.28
CA GLU A 341 -8.65 -22.30 -2.40
C GLU A 341 -8.31 -22.58 -3.86
N VAL A 342 -7.02 -22.52 -4.19
CA VAL A 342 -6.49 -22.98 -5.47
C VAL A 342 -6.26 -24.48 -5.37
N THR A 343 -7.13 -25.28 -5.98
CA THR A 343 -7.14 -26.73 -5.87
C THR A 343 -6.16 -27.40 -6.82
N SER A 344 -5.82 -26.74 -7.93
CA SER A 344 -4.82 -27.24 -8.91
C SER A 344 -4.14 -26.08 -9.66
N GLY A 345 -2.98 -26.37 -10.25
CA GLY A 345 -2.25 -25.46 -11.14
C GLY A 345 -1.39 -24.42 -10.43
N ALA A 346 -0.91 -23.43 -11.18
CA ALA A 346 0.11 -22.45 -10.77
C ALA A 346 -0.44 -21.17 -10.16
N LEU A 347 -1.76 -20.97 -10.14
CA LEU A 347 -2.36 -19.74 -9.61
C LEU A 347 -1.99 -19.56 -8.14
N MET A 348 -1.65 -18.34 -7.76
CA MET A 348 -1.22 -17.95 -6.42
C MET A 348 -2.08 -16.81 -5.88
N LEU A 349 -2.47 -16.94 -4.63
CA LEU A 349 -3.02 -15.89 -3.79
C LEU A 349 -1.89 -15.29 -2.94
N PRO A 350 -2.04 -14.12 -2.32
CA PRO A 350 -1.00 -13.52 -1.47
C PRO A 350 -0.46 -14.45 -0.37
N THR A 351 -1.31 -15.35 0.12
CA THR A 351 -0.96 -16.33 1.17
C THR A 351 -0.70 -17.75 0.62
N GLY A 352 -0.41 -17.88 -0.68
CA GLY A 352 -0.16 -19.15 -1.35
C GLY A 352 -1.42 -19.73 -2.01
N LYS A 353 -1.77 -20.99 -1.69
CA LYS A 353 -2.91 -21.69 -2.33
C LYS A 353 -4.24 -21.47 -1.63
N LYS A 354 -4.25 -20.88 -0.45
CA LYS A 354 -5.46 -20.60 0.33
C LYS A 354 -5.38 -19.21 0.94
N MET A 355 -6.51 -18.51 0.97
CA MET A 355 -6.64 -17.22 1.62
C MET A 355 -7.98 -17.11 2.36
N LEU A 356 -7.92 -16.72 3.63
CA LEU A 356 -9.06 -16.53 4.50
C LEU A 356 -9.54 -15.07 4.48
N PHE A 357 -10.84 -14.90 4.38
CA PHE A 357 -11.54 -13.62 4.44
C PHE A 357 -12.58 -13.66 5.57
N ASN A 358 -12.52 -12.68 6.45
CA ASN A 358 -13.50 -12.49 7.51
C ASN A 358 -13.44 -11.06 8.06
N LYS A 359 -14.38 -10.71 8.89
CA LYS A 359 -14.45 -9.39 9.55
C LYS A 359 -13.23 -9.09 10.44
N LYS A 360 -12.64 -10.08 11.10
CA LYS A 360 -11.48 -9.87 11.98
C LYS A 360 -10.24 -9.43 11.20
N LEU A 361 -10.10 -9.93 9.98
CA LEU A 361 -9.01 -9.56 9.07
C LEU A 361 -9.32 -8.29 8.27
N ASN A 362 -10.50 -7.70 8.46
CA ASN A 362 -10.96 -6.50 7.77
C ASN A 362 -10.88 -6.64 6.23
N ASN A 363 -11.25 -7.81 5.70
CA ASN A 363 -11.15 -8.15 4.29
C ASN A 363 -12.41 -8.82 3.70
N CYS A 364 -13.49 -8.98 4.48
CA CYS A 364 -14.80 -9.43 4.01
C CYS A 364 -15.89 -8.54 4.61
N PHE A 365 -16.62 -7.86 3.76
CA PHE A 365 -17.68 -6.96 4.16
C PHE A 365 -18.95 -7.26 3.38
N ASP A 366 -20.08 -7.32 4.09
CA ASP A 366 -21.40 -7.42 3.47
C ASP A 366 -21.54 -8.62 2.52
N GLY A 367 -21.02 -9.78 2.95
CA GLY A 367 -21.07 -11.01 2.16
C GLY A 367 -20.27 -10.98 0.87
N MET A 368 -19.29 -10.11 0.74
CA MET A 368 -18.47 -9.96 -0.44
C MET A 368 -16.98 -9.83 -0.08
N CYS A 369 -16.12 -10.52 -0.81
CA CYS A 369 -14.68 -10.39 -0.75
C CYS A 369 -14.05 -10.55 -2.14
N ALA A 370 -12.86 -10.00 -2.32
CA ALA A 370 -12.12 -10.10 -3.57
C ALA A 370 -10.62 -10.17 -3.33
N ILE A 371 -9.88 -10.71 -4.31
CA ILE A 371 -8.42 -10.76 -4.29
C ILE A 371 -7.85 -10.88 -5.69
N GLU A 372 -6.76 -10.21 -5.93
CA GLU A 372 -5.92 -10.42 -7.10
C GLU A 372 -5.18 -11.75 -6.99
N ALA A 373 -5.29 -12.57 -8.02
CA ALA A 373 -4.59 -13.84 -8.14
C ALA A 373 -3.63 -13.79 -9.32
N ARG A 374 -2.43 -14.34 -9.17
CA ARG A 374 -1.33 -14.27 -10.13
C ARG A 374 -0.79 -15.65 -10.47
N ALA A 375 -0.11 -15.78 -11.60
CA ALA A 375 0.63 -16.99 -11.94
C ALA A 375 1.97 -16.62 -12.57
N TYR A 376 3.01 -17.37 -12.21
CA TYR A 376 4.36 -17.22 -12.75
C TYR A 376 4.77 -18.40 -13.64
N TYR A 377 3.88 -19.37 -13.77
CA TYR A 377 4.02 -20.55 -14.66
C TYR A 377 2.77 -20.72 -15.48
N SER A 378 2.93 -21.22 -16.70
CA SER A 378 1.82 -21.48 -17.62
C SER A 378 1.00 -22.71 -17.21
N GLY A 379 -0.22 -22.78 -17.70
CA GLY A 379 -1.13 -23.89 -17.48
C GLY A 379 -2.48 -23.48 -16.91
N LYS A 380 -3.34 -24.46 -16.71
CA LYS A 380 -4.68 -24.26 -16.15
C LYS A 380 -4.64 -24.42 -14.63
N SER A 381 -5.32 -23.52 -13.95
CA SER A 381 -5.50 -23.57 -12.50
C SER A 381 -6.98 -23.57 -12.17
N THR A 382 -7.36 -24.34 -11.15
CA THR A 382 -8.73 -24.37 -10.63
C THR A 382 -8.78 -23.68 -9.26
N VAL A 383 -9.76 -22.82 -9.08
CA VAL A 383 -10.01 -22.13 -7.82
C VAL A 383 -11.47 -22.23 -7.43
N LEU A 384 -11.74 -22.34 -6.13
CA LEU A 384 -13.07 -22.31 -5.54
C LEU A 384 -13.09 -21.51 -4.24
N ALA A 385 -14.28 -21.17 -3.77
CA ALA A 385 -14.51 -20.52 -2.48
C ALA A 385 -15.37 -21.40 -1.57
N LYS A 386 -15.11 -21.34 -0.26
CA LYS A 386 -15.85 -22.08 0.79
C LYS A 386 -16.31 -21.15 1.89
N CYS A 387 -17.54 -21.35 2.38
CA CYS A 387 -18.08 -20.66 3.55
C CYS A 387 -18.96 -21.63 4.35
N GLY A 388 -18.45 -22.15 5.47
CA GLY A 388 -19.09 -23.24 6.20
C GLY A 388 -19.31 -24.47 5.29
N ASN A 389 -20.56 -24.88 5.11
CA ASN A 389 -20.94 -25.99 4.22
C ASN A 389 -21.17 -25.56 2.77
N LEU A 390 -21.11 -24.27 2.47
CA LEU A 390 -21.30 -23.76 1.11
C LEU A 390 -19.98 -23.84 0.34
N ILE A 391 -20.05 -24.31 -0.90
CA ILE A 391 -18.93 -24.37 -1.86
C ILE A 391 -19.40 -23.68 -3.13
N SER A 392 -18.54 -22.84 -3.70
CA SER A 392 -18.83 -22.17 -4.97
C SER A 392 -18.70 -23.12 -6.17
N ASN A 393 -19.12 -22.64 -7.34
CA ASN A 393 -18.65 -23.20 -8.59
C ASN A 393 -17.11 -23.16 -8.67
N GLU A 394 -16.53 -24.11 -9.38
CA GLU A 394 -15.11 -24.07 -9.76
C GLU A 394 -14.88 -23.07 -10.89
N LEU A 395 -13.81 -22.27 -10.75
CA LEU A 395 -13.32 -21.40 -11.81
C LEU A 395 -11.99 -21.92 -12.35
N THR A 396 -11.88 -21.97 -13.68
CA THR A 396 -10.61 -22.23 -14.35
C THR A 396 -9.99 -20.94 -14.83
N ILE A 397 -8.73 -20.70 -14.42
CA ILE A 397 -7.89 -19.60 -14.90
C ILE A 397 -6.74 -20.21 -15.69
N THR A 398 -6.51 -19.72 -16.90
CA THR A 398 -5.42 -20.15 -17.79
C THR A 398 -4.29 -19.12 -17.72
N ALA A 399 -3.11 -19.54 -17.35
CA ALA A 399 -1.90 -18.73 -17.40
C ALA A 399 -1.12 -19.04 -18.68
N LEU A 400 -0.70 -18.00 -19.40
CA LEU A 400 -0.03 -18.10 -20.70
C LEU A 400 1.36 -17.46 -20.61
N GLY A 401 2.36 -18.11 -21.19
CA GLY A 401 3.70 -17.52 -21.34
C GLY A 401 4.83 -18.48 -20.98
N SER A 402 5.40 -18.35 -19.79
CA SER A 402 6.62 -19.06 -19.41
C SER A 402 6.45 -20.58 -19.23
N GLU A 403 7.42 -21.24 -18.62
CA GLU A 403 7.42 -22.70 -18.43
C GLU A 403 6.11 -23.23 -17.85
N GLU A 404 5.75 -24.44 -18.27
CA GLU A 404 4.56 -25.11 -17.74
C GLU A 404 4.75 -25.46 -16.26
N TYR A 405 3.71 -25.25 -15.47
CA TYR A 405 3.71 -25.58 -14.05
C TYR A 405 3.87 -27.09 -13.84
N SER A 406 4.89 -27.45 -13.07
CA SER A 406 4.99 -28.78 -12.49
C SER A 406 5.34 -28.65 -11.01
N ASN A 407 4.87 -29.57 -10.18
CA ASN A 407 5.23 -29.61 -8.76
C ASN A 407 6.75 -29.81 -8.53
N GLN A 408 7.48 -30.24 -9.57
CA GLN A 408 8.93 -30.42 -9.55
C GLN A 408 9.69 -29.14 -9.94
N ASN A 409 9.02 -28.19 -10.61
CA ASN A 409 9.64 -26.95 -11.12
C ASN A 409 9.55 -25.77 -10.15
N ILE A 410 8.94 -25.93 -8.98
CA ILE A 410 9.07 -24.94 -7.91
C ILE A 410 10.49 -25.08 -7.34
N GLN A 411 11.48 -24.72 -8.15
CA GLN A 411 12.80 -24.48 -7.61
C GLN A 411 12.73 -23.13 -6.89
N TYR A 412 12.86 -23.18 -5.58
CA TYR A 412 13.25 -22.03 -4.80
C TYR A 412 14.49 -21.41 -5.45
N ILE A 413 14.35 -20.20 -5.99
CA ILE A 413 15.51 -19.42 -6.42
C ILE A 413 16.10 -18.84 -5.14
N PRO A 414 17.24 -19.38 -4.63
CA PRO A 414 17.85 -18.81 -3.45
C PRO A 414 18.16 -17.35 -3.73
N ALA A 415 17.89 -16.49 -2.74
CA ALA A 415 18.30 -15.10 -2.84
C ALA A 415 19.79 -15.06 -3.22
N PRO A 416 20.21 -14.18 -4.16
CA PRO A 416 21.58 -14.14 -4.62
C PRO A 416 22.51 -14.03 -3.41
N LYS A 417 23.51 -14.90 -3.35
CA LYS A 417 24.53 -14.83 -2.29
C LYS A 417 25.19 -13.45 -2.43
N THR A 418 24.84 -12.55 -1.52
CA THR A 418 25.56 -11.28 -1.47
C THR A 418 27.00 -11.60 -1.05
N ASN A 419 27.97 -11.34 -1.91
CA ASN A 419 29.38 -11.29 -1.53
C ASN A 419 29.55 -10.15 -0.51
N VAL A 420 29.17 -10.40 0.73
CA VAL A 420 29.50 -9.52 1.84
C VAL A 420 31.01 -9.56 1.97
N GLN A 421 31.67 -8.55 1.44
CA GLN A 421 33.10 -8.36 1.70
C GLN A 421 33.32 -8.51 3.21
N LYS A 422 34.11 -9.48 3.63
CA LYS A 422 34.52 -9.68 5.02
C LYS A 422 35.14 -8.36 5.53
N ARG A 423 34.31 -7.50 6.08
CA ARG A 423 34.74 -6.27 6.74
C ARG A 423 34.92 -6.60 8.22
N THR A 424 36.20 -6.62 8.60
CA THR A 424 36.73 -6.51 9.98
C THR A 424 36.17 -7.47 11.04
N ASN A 425 36.99 -7.92 11.97
CA ASN A 425 36.79 -8.84 13.12
C ASN A 425 35.62 -8.50 14.10
N ARG A 426 34.62 -7.71 13.72
CA ARG A 426 33.43 -7.46 14.52
C ARG A 426 32.29 -8.37 14.02
N LYS A 427 31.82 -9.25 14.90
CA LYS A 427 30.59 -10.03 14.68
C LYS A 427 29.42 -9.05 14.41
N ILE A 428 28.94 -8.99 13.17
CA ILE A 428 27.82 -8.16 12.78
C ILE A 428 26.52 -8.90 13.13
N ASN A 429 25.62 -8.24 13.84
CA ASN A 429 24.26 -8.77 14.08
C ASN A 429 23.42 -8.62 12.80
N ILE A 430 23.28 -9.73 12.05
CA ILE A 430 22.62 -9.76 10.74
C ILE A 430 21.11 -9.55 10.77
N ILE A 431 20.47 -9.66 11.96
CA ILE A 431 19.03 -9.43 12.13
C ILE A 431 18.69 -8.01 12.64
N ASN A 432 19.72 -7.17 12.84
CA ASN A 432 19.48 -5.83 13.38
C ASN A 432 18.63 -4.99 12.42
N ASP A 433 17.56 -4.36 12.98
CA ASP A 433 16.60 -3.50 12.28
C ASP A 433 15.83 -4.20 11.14
N ARG A 434 15.80 -5.53 11.11
CA ARG A 434 15.01 -6.32 10.17
C ARG A 434 13.62 -6.63 10.68
N PRO A 435 12.65 -6.77 9.78
CA PRO A 435 11.29 -7.19 10.12
C PRO A 435 11.28 -8.53 10.84
N VAL A 436 10.37 -8.68 11.79
CA VAL A 436 10.11 -9.92 12.49
C VAL A 436 8.63 -10.25 12.41
N MET A 437 8.31 -11.48 12.05
CA MET A 437 6.95 -12.01 12.06
C MET A 437 6.70 -12.72 13.38
N VAL A 438 5.57 -12.47 14.00
CA VAL A 438 5.12 -13.16 15.21
C VAL A 438 3.70 -13.66 15.04
N SER A 439 3.37 -14.78 15.66
CA SER A 439 2.01 -15.33 15.62
C SER A 439 1.00 -14.42 16.31
N SER A 440 1.40 -13.73 17.37
CA SER A 440 0.58 -12.76 18.11
C SER A 440 1.43 -11.87 19.01
N GLU A 441 0.82 -10.82 19.57
CA GLU A 441 1.45 -9.90 20.51
C GLU A 441 0.48 -9.57 21.66
N SER A 442 0.96 -9.67 22.89
CA SER A 442 0.20 -9.22 24.07
C SER A 442 0.08 -7.69 24.16
N VAL A 443 1.01 -6.98 23.53
CA VAL A 443 1.02 -5.53 23.34
C VAL A 443 1.38 -5.24 21.89
N VAL A 444 0.49 -4.60 21.17
CA VAL A 444 0.66 -4.29 19.74
C VAL A 444 1.95 -3.53 19.50
N GLY A 445 2.72 -3.97 18.50
CA GLY A 445 4.01 -3.41 18.10
C GLY A 445 5.17 -3.77 19.02
N SER A 446 4.96 -4.65 20.01
CA SER A 446 6.04 -5.07 20.92
C SER A 446 7.10 -5.95 20.27
N SER A 447 6.78 -6.66 19.18
CA SER A 447 7.73 -7.52 18.44
C SER A 447 8.94 -6.76 17.88
N ILE A 448 8.81 -5.49 17.62
CA ILE A 448 9.90 -4.65 17.12
C ILE A 448 11.12 -4.65 18.06
N CYS A 449 10.92 -4.85 19.37
CA CYS A 449 12.01 -4.94 20.34
C CYS A 449 12.92 -6.16 20.12
N LEU A 450 12.45 -7.15 19.39
CA LEU A 450 13.20 -8.39 19.14
C LEU A 450 14.45 -8.15 18.29
N THR A 451 14.35 -7.25 17.32
CA THR A 451 15.45 -6.96 16.37
C THR A 451 15.96 -5.53 16.45
N THR A 452 15.13 -4.57 16.86
CA THR A 452 15.41 -3.13 16.84
C THR A 452 15.48 -2.54 18.26
N LYS A 453 16.07 -1.36 18.42
CA LYS A 453 15.98 -0.59 19.67
C LYS A 453 14.58 0.00 19.81
N SER A 454 13.85 -0.41 20.83
CA SER A 454 12.45 -0.04 21.06
C SER A 454 12.23 0.41 22.51
N LYS A 455 11.14 1.15 22.76
CA LYS A 455 10.64 1.45 24.11
C LYS A 455 10.05 0.23 24.81
N HIS A 456 9.61 -0.77 24.02
CA HIS A 456 9.10 -2.02 24.57
C HIS A 456 10.26 -2.82 25.19
N LYS A 457 10.12 -3.18 26.47
CA LYS A 457 11.16 -3.89 27.22
C LYS A 457 11.28 -5.37 26.83
N TYR A 458 10.20 -5.94 26.30
CA TYR A 458 10.11 -7.33 25.83
C TYR A 458 8.88 -7.52 24.96
N TRP A 459 8.90 -8.55 24.14
CA TRP A 459 7.75 -9.14 23.49
C TRP A 459 7.21 -10.32 24.27
N SER A 460 5.91 -10.55 24.24
CA SER A 460 5.24 -11.79 24.64
C SER A 460 4.02 -12.04 23.75
N PRO A 461 3.66 -13.31 23.50
CA PRO A 461 2.48 -13.63 22.71
C PRO A 461 1.19 -13.27 23.45
N ASP A 462 0.08 -13.20 22.74
CA ASP A 462 -1.26 -13.12 23.32
C ASP A 462 -1.56 -14.38 24.11
N ARG A 463 -2.35 -14.27 25.17
CA ARG A 463 -2.70 -15.39 26.06
C ARG A 463 -3.53 -16.48 25.37
N ASN A 464 -4.28 -16.10 24.32
CA ASN A 464 -5.14 -16.98 23.55
C ASN A 464 -4.41 -17.67 22.38
N ASP A 465 -3.16 -17.26 22.09
CA ASP A 465 -2.37 -17.88 21.05
C ASP A 465 -2.06 -19.34 21.44
N ARG A 466 -2.45 -20.28 20.58
CA ARG A 466 -2.29 -21.71 20.84
C ARG A 466 -0.90 -22.21 20.48
N GLU A 467 -0.28 -21.62 19.49
CA GLU A 467 1.01 -22.00 18.92
C GLU A 467 1.94 -20.79 18.75
N PRO A 468 2.34 -20.14 19.87
CA PRO A 468 3.09 -18.90 19.77
C PRO A 468 4.47 -19.12 19.18
N CYS A 469 4.79 -18.32 18.15
CA CYS A 469 6.10 -18.40 17.49
C CYS A 469 6.60 -17.04 16.99
N ILE A 470 7.89 -17.00 16.72
CA ILE A 470 8.62 -15.90 16.09
C ILE A 470 9.26 -16.46 14.83
N ILE A 471 9.14 -15.77 13.70
CA ILE A 471 9.84 -16.08 12.46
C ILE A 471 10.69 -14.88 12.08
N LEU A 472 11.97 -15.13 11.88
CA LEU A 472 12.98 -14.15 11.48
C LEU A 472 13.37 -14.43 10.04
N ASP A 473 13.27 -13.45 9.15
CA ASP A 473 13.81 -13.49 7.79
C ASP A 473 15.19 -12.83 7.80
N LEU A 474 16.21 -13.59 7.47
CA LEU A 474 17.58 -13.11 7.38
C LEU A 474 17.84 -12.37 6.05
N GLU A 475 16.81 -12.34 5.15
CA GLU A 475 16.82 -11.76 3.79
C GLU A 475 17.80 -12.46 2.82
N ASN A 476 18.81 -13.13 3.35
CA ASN A 476 19.78 -13.92 2.58
C ASN A 476 19.93 -15.32 3.19
N CYS A 477 20.36 -16.28 2.39
CA CYS A 477 20.78 -17.58 2.88
C CYS A 477 22.20 -17.48 3.47
N TYR A 478 22.37 -17.97 4.68
CA TYR A 478 23.65 -18.07 5.38
C TYR A 478 24.02 -19.54 5.58
N GLU A 479 25.25 -19.92 5.26
CA GLU A 479 25.74 -21.30 5.41
C GLU A 479 25.81 -21.73 6.88
N SER A 480 26.08 -20.78 7.75
CA SER A 480 26.03 -21.00 9.21
C SER A 480 25.77 -19.69 9.95
N CYS A 481 25.02 -19.78 11.05
CA CYS A 481 24.78 -18.62 11.91
C CYS A 481 24.60 -19.02 13.37
N GLU A 482 24.82 -18.08 14.29
CA GLU A 482 24.59 -18.23 15.73
C GLU A 482 23.39 -17.40 16.17
N VAL A 483 22.35 -18.04 16.68
CA VAL A 483 21.15 -17.39 17.22
C VAL A 483 21.32 -17.15 18.72
N ASN A 484 21.17 -15.88 19.14
CA ASN A 484 21.26 -15.48 20.55
C ASN A 484 19.92 -14.91 21.02
N ILE A 485 19.31 -15.52 22.06
CA ILE A 485 18.00 -15.12 22.60
C ILE A 485 18.17 -14.54 23.99
N SER A 486 17.74 -13.30 24.19
CA SER A 486 17.78 -12.58 25.47
C SER A 486 16.41 -12.57 26.17
N GLN A 487 16.34 -13.04 27.40
CA GLN A 487 15.16 -13.02 28.25
C GLN A 487 15.37 -12.21 29.54
N PRO A 488 14.30 -11.77 30.24
CA PRO A 488 14.41 -11.26 31.60
C PRO A 488 14.98 -12.31 32.55
N ILE A 489 15.79 -11.89 33.52
CA ILE A 489 16.59 -12.74 34.40
C ILE A 489 15.80 -13.82 35.17
N PHE A 490 14.52 -13.54 35.46
CA PHE A 490 13.66 -14.36 36.35
C PHE A 490 12.76 -15.37 35.63
N ARG A 491 12.82 -15.52 34.31
CA ARG A 491 11.97 -16.48 33.59
C ARG A 491 12.75 -17.16 32.46
N LYS A 492 13.32 -18.33 32.82
CA LYS A 492 13.92 -19.24 31.83
C LYS A 492 12.82 -20.15 31.30
N THR A 493 12.46 -20.01 30.04
CA THR A 493 11.55 -20.90 29.33
C THR A 493 12.31 -21.68 28.26
N ASN A 494 11.78 -22.83 27.88
CA ASN A 494 12.33 -23.63 26.79
C ASN A 494 11.82 -23.11 25.45
N PHE A 495 12.57 -23.45 24.38
CA PHE A 495 12.22 -23.09 22.99
C PHE A 495 12.36 -24.30 22.09
N ASP A 496 11.53 -24.37 21.06
CA ASP A 496 11.79 -25.20 19.90
C ASP A 496 12.27 -24.31 18.77
N ILE A 497 13.38 -24.69 18.13
CA ILE A 497 14.03 -23.88 17.11
C ILE A 497 14.11 -24.68 15.83
N PHE A 498 13.69 -24.03 14.74
CA PHE A 498 13.68 -24.57 13.41
C PHE A 498 14.38 -23.62 12.46
N PHE A 499 14.88 -24.14 11.36
CA PHE A 499 15.41 -23.35 10.27
C PHE A 499 14.82 -23.79 8.94
N SER A 500 14.84 -22.88 7.94
CA SER A 500 14.34 -23.13 6.60
C SER A 500 15.03 -22.22 5.60
N THR A 501 15.06 -22.63 4.34
CA THR A 501 15.49 -21.80 3.21
C THR A 501 14.31 -21.18 2.47
N ASP A 502 13.10 -21.77 2.56
CA ASP A 502 11.90 -21.42 1.77
C ASP A 502 10.69 -20.97 2.63
N ARG A 503 10.78 -21.07 3.96
CA ARG A 503 9.72 -20.80 4.94
C ARG A 503 8.56 -21.82 4.93
N GLU A 504 8.57 -22.78 4.06
CA GLU A 504 7.55 -23.85 3.95
C GLU A 504 8.06 -25.15 4.60
N ASN A 505 9.28 -25.55 4.28
CA ASN A 505 9.90 -26.76 4.78
C ASN A 505 10.80 -26.44 5.97
N TRP A 506 10.37 -26.85 7.15
CA TRP A 506 11.06 -26.55 8.41
C TRP A 506 11.85 -27.75 8.92
N THR A 507 13.14 -27.56 9.12
CA THR A 507 14.02 -28.54 9.73
C THR A 507 14.19 -28.22 11.21
N VAL A 508 14.04 -29.22 12.04
CA VAL A 508 14.25 -29.10 13.50
C VAL A 508 15.74 -28.89 13.77
N LEU A 509 16.06 -27.80 14.46
CA LEU A 509 17.40 -27.54 14.95
C LEU A 509 17.57 -28.01 16.42
N SER A 510 16.60 -27.70 17.26
CA SER A 510 16.61 -28.06 18.67
C SER A 510 15.22 -28.03 19.27
N LEU A 511 14.83 -29.05 19.98
CA LEU A 511 13.57 -29.12 20.72
C LEU A 511 13.81 -28.95 22.23
N ASN A 512 12.83 -28.30 22.88
CA ASN A 512 12.79 -28.10 24.33
C ASN A 512 14.11 -27.56 24.94
N THR A 513 14.81 -26.70 24.18
CA THR A 513 16.13 -26.21 24.58
C THR A 513 16.05 -25.05 25.57
N LYS A 514 16.95 -25.06 26.57
CA LYS A 514 17.23 -23.91 27.46
C LYS A 514 18.40 -23.06 26.97
N ALA A 515 19.06 -23.48 25.90
CA ALA A 515 20.21 -22.76 25.36
C ALA A 515 19.78 -21.37 24.86
N ARG A 516 20.65 -20.40 25.10
CA ARG A 516 20.42 -19.00 24.66
C ARG A 516 21.33 -18.63 23.50
N LYS A 517 22.27 -19.49 23.18
CA LYS A 517 23.13 -19.40 22.01
C LYS A 517 23.10 -20.75 21.32
N ILE A 518 22.72 -20.74 20.07
CA ILE A 518 22.50 -21.93 19.27
C ILE A 518 23.10 -21.72 17.91
N ALA A 519 24.00 -22.60 17.50
CA ALA A 519 24.59 -22.58 16.17
C ALA A 519 23.69 -23.32 15.17
N VAL A 520 23.38 -22.68 14.07
CA VAL A 520 22.79 -23.28 12.87
C VAL A 520 23.94 -23.54 11.90
N LYS A 521 24.26 -24.80 11.67
CA LYS A 521 25.38 -25.23 10.81
C LYS A 521 24.92 -25.68 9.42
N ASN A 522 23.74 -25.27 9.03
CA ASN A 522 23.09 -25.58 7.75
C ASN A 522 22.65 -24.28 7.10
N GLU A 523 22.52 -24.32 5.78
CA GLU A 523 22.01 -23.18 5.05
C GLU A 523 20.62 -22.78 5.56
N ALA A 524 20.46 -21.52 5.94
CA ALA A 524 19.22 -20.99 6.47
C ALA A 524 18.98 -19.54 6.02
N ARG A 525 17.77 -19.26 5.60
CA ARG A 525 17.23 -17.91 5.42
C ARG A 525 16.24 -17.55 6.53
N TYR A 526 15.49 -18.52 7.00
CA TYR A 526 14.46 -18.31 8.03
C TYR A 526 14.79 -19.08 9.29
N ILE A 527 14.57 -18.42 10.43
CA ILE A 527 14.66 -19.04 11.76
C ILE A 527 13.31 -18.91 12.44
N LYS A 528 12.72 -20.04 12.83
CA LYS A 528 11.47 -20.08 13.60
C LYS A 528 11.78 -20.47 15.04
N ILE A 529 11.24 -19.73 16.00
CA ILE A 529 11.35 -19.97 17.43
C ILE A 529 9.94 -20.18 17.98
N ALA A 530 9.57 -21.42 18.26
CA ALA A 530 8.33 -21.72 18.95
C ALA A 530 8.52 -21.58 20.46
N VAL A 531 7.55 -21.00 21.14
CA VAL A 531 7.66 -20.56 22.53
C VAL A 531 6.44 -20.93 23.35
N SER A 532 6.54 -20.89 24.66
CA SER A 532 5.38 -21.04 25.56
C SER A 532 4.59 -19.73 25.68
N LYS A 533 3.27 -19.82 25.97
CA LYS A 533 2.34 -18.68 26.11
C LYS A 533 2.79 -17.59 27.10
N ASN A 534 3.59 -17.94 28.11
CA ASN A 534 4.03 -17.00 29.14
C ASN A 534 5.46 -16.49 28.94
N VAL A 535 6.02 -16.69 27.76
CA VAL A 535 7.38 -16.25 27.45
C VAL A 535 7.49 -14.73 27.41
N LYS A 536 8.66 -14.23 27.78
CA LYS A 536 9.08 -12.85 27.56
C LYS A 536 10.46 -12.84 26.91
N ILE A 537 10.59 -12.25 25.73
CA ILE A 537 11.85 -12.13 25.01
C ILE A 537 12.22 -10.66 24.87
N LYS A 538 13.43 -10.30 25.28
CA LYS A 538 13.92 -8.91 25.20
C LYS A 538 14.51 -8.57 23.83
N LYS A 539 15.32 -9.47 23.29
CA LYS A 539 16.03 -9.26 22.03
C LYS A 539 16.52 -10.59 21.47
N ILE A 540 16.57 -10.66 20.16
CA ILE A 540 17.23 -11.72 19.40
C ILE A 540 18.38 -11.08 18.62
N LYS A 541 19.52 -11.77 18.57
CA LYS A 541 20.66 -11.39 17.74
C LYS A 541 21.09 -12.62 16.95
N ILE A 542 21.46 -12.43 15.73
CA ILE A 542 21.98 -13.49 14.86
C ILE A 542 23.29 -13.02 14.26
N PHE A 543 24.29 -13.88 14.31
CA PHE A 543 25.63 -13.60 13.81
C PHE A 543 26.04 -14.69 12.84
N GLU A 544 26.62 -14.32 11.73
CA GLU A 544 27.28 -15.25 10.81
C GLU A 544 28.52 -15.85 11.51
N ILE A 545 28.76 -17.15 11.37
CA ILE A 545 29.89 -17.90 11.99
C ILE A 545 30.67 -18.70 10.97
#